data_08275ae246078f69a2367d0a79589152
#
_entry.id   08275ae246078f69a2367d0a79589152
#
_cell.length_a   1.000
_cell.length_b   1.000
_cell.length_c   1.000
_cell.angle_alpha   90.00
_cell.angle_beta   90.00
_cell.angle_gamma   90.00
#
_symmetry.space_group_name_H-M   'P 1'
#
loop_
_entity.id
_entity.type
_entity.pdbx_description
1 polymer ?
#
loop_
_entity_poly.entity_id
_entity_poly.type
_entity_poly.pdbx_seq_one_letter_code
_entity_poly.pdbx_strand_id
1 'polypeptide(L)'
;MGRGWQVVVRDGPRVTRHRAETLDAALDLVERAGGELAAGPGRAAVELRIRTFSPQQQVAGRIELRGPGVRAGVDVRGDGTAEAWTGRLGRRVVAQERGETPYAALRRALSGSRSPGP
;
A
#
# COMPACT_ATOMS: atom_id res chain seq x y z
N MET A 1 18.34 13.17 -9.49
CA MET A 1 18.37 13.45 -8.39
C MET A 1 17.54 12.86 -7.33
N GLY A 2 17.16 12.13 -6.79
CA GLY A 2 16.61 11.56 -5.60
C GLY A 2 15.35 12.19 -5.05
N ARG A 3 14.75 13.06 -5.80
CA ARG A 3 13.53 13.68 -5.33
C ARG A 3 12.27 12.97 -5.76
N GLY A 4 12.44 11.96 -6.57
CA GLY A 4 11.29 11.23 -7.04
C GLY A 4 10.69 10.34 -5.96
N TRP A 5 9.57 9.77 -6.27
CA TRP A 5 8.88 8.82 -5.43
C TRP A 5 9.12 7.42 -5.96
N GLN A 6 9.21 6.47 -5.07
CA GLN A 6 9.40 5.09 -5.45
C GLN A 6 8.28 4.25 -4.86
N VAL A 7 7.71 3.38 -5.69
CA VAL A 7 6.69 2.43 -5.26
C VAL A 7 7.26 1.04 -5.46
N VAL A 8 7.33 0.26 -4.39
CA VAL A 8 7.87 -1.10 -4.41
C VAL A 8 6.72 -2.05 -4.12
N VAL A 9 6.48 -2.96 -5.06
CA VAL A 9 5.38 -3.92 -4.95
C VAL A 9 6.01 -5.29 -4.69
N ARG A 10 5.61 -5.90 -3.58
CA ARG A 10 6.06 -7.26 -3.22
C ARG A 10 4.88 -8.19 -3.31
N ASP A 11 5.00 -9.16 -4.20
CA ASP A 11 3.96 -10.16 -4.46
C ASP A 11 4.63 -11.52 -4.35
N GLY A 12 4.64 -12.08 -3.15
CA GLY A 12 5.40 -13.29 -2.88
C GLY A 12 6.89 -13.03 -3.11
N PRO A 13 7.56 -13.87 -3.88
CA PRO A 13 8.98 -13.66 -4.17
C PRO A 13 9.22 -12.58 -5.23
N ARG A 14 8.18 -12.11 -5.91
CA ARG A 14 8.35 -11.12 -6.96
C ARG A 14 8.36 -9.72 -6.36
N VAL A 15 9.35 -8.94 -6.76
CA VAL A 15 9.47 -7.55 -6.32
C VAL A 15 9.55 -6.69 -7.58
N THR A 16 8.66 -5.72 -7.67
CA THR A 16 8.62 -4.79 -8.78
C THR A 16 8.78 -3.37 -8.26
N ARG A 17 9.55 -2.55 -8.95
CA ARG A 17 9.81 -1.18 -8.55
C ARG A 17 9.33 -0.23 -9.64
N HIS A 18 8.69 0.85 -9.21
CA HIS A 18 8.19 1.89 -10.10
C HIS A 18 8.63 3.24 -9.56
N ARG A 19 8.81 4.18 -10.45
CA ARG A 19 9.14 5.55 -10.07
C ARG A 19 8.00 6.48 -10.48
N ALA A 20 7.81 7.53 -9.69
CA ALA A 20 6.84 8.56 -10.00
C ALA A 20 7.44 9.89 -9.63
N GLU A 21 7.07 10.94 -10.35
CA GLU A 21 7.63 12.26 -10.10
C GLU A 21 6.89 13.03 -9.03
N THR A 22 5.65 12.67 -8.78
CA THR A 22 4.82 13.36 -7.80
C THR A 22 4.20 12.36 -6.84
N LEU A 23 3.82 12.86 -5.67
CA LEU A 23 3.10 12.04 -4.72
C LEU A 23 1.79 11.52 -5.31
N ASP A 24 1.08 12.38 -6.03
CA ASP A 24 -0.20 11.99 -6.61
C ASP A 24 -0.05 10.83 -7.58
N ALA A 25 0.94 10.90 -8.47
CA ALA A 25 1.20 9.81 -9.40
C ALA A 25 1.63 8.54 -8.67
N ALA A 26 2.43 8.68 -7.61
CA ALA A 26 2.85 7.53 -6.83
C ALA A 26 1.66 6.87 -6.14
N LEU A 27 0.74 7.65 -5.61
CA LEU A 27 -0.45 7.10 -4.97
C LEU A 27 -1.37 6.40 -5.96
N ASP A 28 -1.43 6.89 -7.19
CA ASP A 28 -2.16 6.18 -8.24
C ASP A 28 -1.54 4.81 -8.53
N LEU A 29 -0.21 4.74 -8.53
CA LEU A 29 0.47 3.46 -8.71
C LEU A 29 0.18 2.51 -7.54
N VAL A 30 0.16 3.03 -6.32
CA VAL A 30 -0.16 2.21 -5.15
C VAL A 30 -1.55 1.62 -5.27
N GLU A 31 -2.52 2.43 -5.65
CA GLU A 31 -3.89 1.98 -5.76
C GLU A 31 -4.04 0.93 -6.86
N ARG A 32 -3.40 1.16 -8.00
CA ARG A 32 -3.46 0.20 -9.10
C ARG A 32 -2.81 -1.12 -8.71
N ALA A 33 -1.64 -1.05 -8.09
CA ALA A 33 -0.95 -2.26 -7.67
C ALA A 33 -1.75 -3.02 -6.62
N GLY A 34 -2.40 -2.30 -5.70
CA GLY A 34 -3.22 -2.94 -4.70
C GLY A 34 -4.40 -3.67 -5.30
N GLY A 35 -5.04 -3.07 -6.30
CA GLY A 35 -6.13 -3.72 -7.00
C GLY A 35 -5.68 -4.97 -7.73
N GLU A 36 -4.51 -4.92 -8.34
CA GLU A 36 -3.96 -6.08 -9.02
C GLU A 36 -3.61 -7.20 -8.05
N LEU A 37 -3.03 -6.86 -6.90
CA LEU A 37 -2.73 -7.86 -5.90
C LEU A 37 -3.99 -8.54 -5.38
N ALA A 38 -5.04 -7.76 -5.17
CA ALA A 38 -6.29 -8.29 -4.64
C ALA A 38 -7.00 -9.21 -5.62
N ALA A 39 -6.83 -8.98 -6.93
CA ALA A 39 -7.55 -9.70 -7.96
C ALA A 39 -6.68 -10.63 -8.81
N GLY A 40 -5.36 -10.60 -8.61
CA GLY A 40 -4.44 -11.32 -9.47
C GLY A 40 -4.31 -12.79 -9.16
N PRO A 41 -3.50 -13.50 -9.96
CA PRO A 41 -3.29 -14.94 -9.76
C PRO A 41 -2.72 -15.29 -8.38
N GLY A 42 -1.97 -14.38 -7.78
CA GLY A 42 -1.44 -14.63 -6.44
C GLY A 42 -2.52 -14.86 -5.41
N ARG A 43 -3.70 -14.28 -5.63
CA ARG A 43 -4.81 -14.46 -4.71
C ARG A 43 -5.30 -15.90 -4.70
N ALA A 44 -5.34 -16.54 -5.85
CA ALA A 44 -5.77 -17.93 -5.91
C ALA A 44 -4.82 -18.82 -5.11
N ALA A 45 -3.52 -18.57 -5.21
CA ALA A 45 -2.55 -19.33 -4.44
C ALA A 45 -2.72 -19.08 -2.94
N VAL A 46 -3.02 -17.84 -2.57
CA VAL A 46 -3.25 -17.52 -1.17
C VAL A 46 -4.51 -18.19 -0.66
N GLU A 47 -5.55 -18.26 -1.48
CA GLU A 47 -6.80 -18.92 -1.08
C GLU A 47 -6.60 -20.39 -0.75
N LEU A 48 -5.67 -21.06 -1.43
CA LEU A 48 -5.35 -22.44 -1.09
C LEU A 48 -4.74 -22.53 0.31
N ARG A 49 -3.96 -21.54 0.70
CA ARG A 49 -3.40 -21.49 2.04
C ARG A 49 -4.42 -21.12 3.10
N ILE A 50 -5.42 -20.37 2.73
CA ILE A 50 -6.43 -19.90 3.67
C ILE A 50 -7.13 -21.05 4.36
N ARG A 51 -7.18 -22.19 3.75
CA ARG A 51 -7.78 -23.37 4.40
C ARG A 51 -7.04 -23.76 5.66
N THR A 52 -5.77 -23.37 5.78
CA THR A 52 -4.94 -23.69 6.92
C THR A 52 -4.76 -22.50 7.85
N PHE A 53 -4.74 -21.29 7.32
CA PHE A 53 -4.43 -20.09 8.08
C PHE A 53 -5.55 -19.07 7.98
N SER A 54 -5.66 -18.22 9.01
CA SER A 54 -6.65 -17.14 8.99
C SER A 54 -6.34 -16.17 7.86
N PRO A 55 -7.29 -15.91 6.96
CA PRO A 55 -7.04 -15.01 5.84
C PRO A 55 -6.75 -13.57 6.27
N GLN A 56 -7.31 -13.13 7.39
CA GLN A 56 -7.09 -11.77 7.85
C GLN A 56 -5.66 -11.52 8.28
N GLN A 57 -4.92 -12.58 8.60
CA GLN A 57 -3.56 -12.47 9.06
C GLN A 57 -2.55 -12.72 7.97
N GLN A 58 -3.00 -13.13 6.78
CA GLN A 58 -2.11 -13.43 5.67
C GLN A 58 -1.94 -12.19 4.80
N VAL A 59 -0.71 -11.74 4.68
CA VAL A 59 -0.41 -10.65 3.76
C VAL A 59 -0.08 -11.26 2.41
N ALA A 60 -0.97 -11.07 1.44
CA ALA A 60 -0.76 -11.56 0.08
C ALA A 60 0.29 -10.73 -0.65
N GLY A 61 0.30 -9.43 -0.39
CA GLY A 61 1.27 -8.55 -1.01
C GLY A 61 1.42 -7.26 -0.22
N ARG A 62 2.49 -6.55 -0.49
CA ARG A 62 2.79 -5.31 0.21
C ARG A 62 3.27 -4.29 -0.80
N ILE A 63 2.74 -3.09 -0.69
CA ILE A 63 3.14 -1.98 -1.53
C ILE A 63 3.78 -0.94 -0.62
N GLU A 64 5.04 -0.61 -0.88
CA GLU A 64 5.74 0.41 -0.11
C GLU A 64 5.88 1.67 -0.95
N LEU A 65 5.66 2.80 -0.31
CA LEU A 65 5.82 4.11 -0.92
C LEU A 65 6.92 4.85 -0.20
N ARG A 66 7.92 5.29 -0.94
CA ARG A 66 9.06 6.02 -0.39
C ARG A 66 9.25 7.31 -1.15
N GLY A 67 9.46 8.36 -0.42
CA GLY A 67 9.75 9.66 -1.00
C GLY A 67 10.48 10.54 -0.02
N PRO A 68 10.68 11.81 -0.36
CA PRO A 68 11.40 12.73 0.54
C PRO A 68 10.65 12.86 1.87
N GLY A 69 11.23 12.33 2.92
CA GLY A 69 10.65 12.42 4.25
C GLY A 69 9.40 11.58 4.49
N VAL A 70 9.08 10.68 3.56
CA VAL A 70 7.84 9.90 3.66
C VAL A 70 8.13 8.42 3.50
N ARG A 71 7.52 7.63 4.37
CA ARG A 71 7.49 6.19 4.23
C ARG A 71 6.09 5.71 4.58
N ALA A 72 5.49 4.97 3.66
CA ALA A 72 4.11 4.56 3.82
C ALA A 72 3.87 3.31 3.00
N GLY A 73 2.68 2.78 3.06
CA GLY A 73 2.36 1.64 2.23
C GLY A 73 0.97 1.11 2.47
N VAL A 74 0.69 0.01 1.79
CA VAL A 74 -0.57 -0.71 1.91
C VAL A 74 -0.24 -2.20 1.93
N ASP A 75 -0.77 -2.90 2.91
CA ASP A 75 -0.69 -4.36 2.96
C ASP A 75 -2.01 -4.92 2.44
N VAL A 76 -1.91 -5.80 1.45
CA VAL A 76 -3.08 -6.47 0.88
C VAL A 76 -3.12 -7.88 1.46
N ARG A 77 -4.23 -8.22 2.09
CA ARG A 77 -4.38 -9.51 2.76
C ARG A 77 -5.01 -10.56 1.86
N GLY A 78 -4.91 -11.80 2.31
CA GLY A 78 -5.40 -12.92 1.53
C GLY A 78 -6.89 -12.89 1.24
N ASP A 79 -7.67 -12.21 2.08
CA ASP A 79 -9.11 -12.09 1.83
C ASP A 79 -9.45 -10.93 0.90
N GLY A 80 -8.45 -10.25 0.37
CA GLY A 80 -8.66 -9.12 -0.52
C GLY A 80 -8.77 -7.78 0.17
N THR A 81 -8.79 -7.76 1.50
CA THR A 81 -8.82 -6.49 2.22
C THR A 81 -7.44 -5.87 2.21
N ALA A 82 -7.40 -4.56 2.45
CA ALA A 82 -6.14 -3.83 2.45
C ALA A 82 -6.10 -2.88 3.64
N GLU A 83 -4.90 -2.59 4.09
CA GLU A 83 -4.69 -1.70 5.22
C GLU A 83 -3.53 -0.77 4.93
N ALA A 84 -3.78 0.53 4.99
CA ALA A 84 -2.76 1.53 4.77
C ALA A 84 -2.01 1.83 6.06
N TRP A 85 -0.73 2.17 5.91
CA TRP A 85 0.10 2.51 7.05
C TRP A 85 1.09 3.60 6.66
N THR A 86 1.55 4.33 7.67
CA THR A 86 2.60 5.32 7.50
C THR A 86 3.62 5.12 8.62
N GLY A 87 4.80 5.67 8.44
CA GLY A 87 5.77 5.69 9.52
C GLY A 87 7.18 5.38 9.06
N ARG A 88 8.12 6.16 9.57
CA ARG A 88 9.54 5.97 9.30
C ARG A 88 10.20 5.08 10.34
N LEU A 89 9.76 5.19 11.57
CA LEU A 89 10.35 4.45 12.68
C LEU A 89 9.31 3.54 13.32
N GLY A 90 8.55 2.87 12.52
CA GLY A 90 7.49 2.00 12.98
C GLY A 90 6.24 2.31 12.22
N ARG A 91 5.38 1.33 12.13
CA ARG A 91 4.18 1.48 11.33
C ARG A 91 3.05 2.02 12.17
N ARG A 92 2.31 2.91 11.58
CA ARG A 92 1.10 3.44 12.15
C ARG A 92 -0.01 3.23 11.15
N VAL A 93 -1.01 2.45 11.52
CA VAL A 93 -2.14 2.17 10.64
C VAL A 93 -2.92 3.46 10.42
N VAL A 94 -3.32 3.69 9.17
CA VAL A 94 -4.12 4.84 8.81
C VAL A 94 -5.57 4.45 8.94
N ALA A 95 -6.30 5.11 9.86
CA ALA A 95 -7.71 4.83 10.06
C ALA A 95 -8.51 5.34 8.86
N GLN A 96 -9.45 4.53 8.41
CA GLN A 96 -10.35 4.93 7.34
C GLN A 96 -11.54 5.66 7.90
N GLU A 97 -11.90 6.73 7.25
CA GLU A 97 -13.14 7.41 7.55
C GLU A 97 -14.27 6.74 6.79
N ARG A 98 -15.48 7.06 7.18
CA ARG A 98 -16.64 6.43 6.59
C ARG A 98 -16.64 6.61 5.07
N GLY A 99 -16.74 5.50 4.36
CA GLY A 99 -16.76 5.54 2.91
C GLY A 99 -15.42 5.60 2.23
N GLU A 100 -14.33 5.71 3.00
CA GLU A 100 -13.00 5.73 2.41
C GLU A 100 -12.49 4.33 2.12
N THR A 101 -11.77 4.20 1.01
CA THR A 101 -10.94 3.03 0.79
C THR A 101 -9.62 3.22 1.54
N PRO A 102 -8.85 2.15 1.77
CA PRO A 102 -7.51 2.31 2.34
C PRO A 102 -6.65 3.27 1.53
N TYR A 103 -6.80 3.26 0.20
CA TYR A 103 -6.02 4.12 -0.67
C TYR A 103 -6.40 5.59 -0.53
N ALA A 104 -7.69 5.85 -0.39
CA ALA A 104 -8.15 7.22 -0.15
C ALA A 104 -7.69 7.71 1.22
N ALA A 105 -7.73 6.83 2.21
CA ALA A 105 -7.26 7.18 3.55
C ALA A 105 -5.77 7.50 3.53
N LEU A 106 -4.98 6.71 2.80
CA LEU A 106 -3.55 6.96 2.69
C LEU A 106 -3.28 8.29 2.01
N ARG A 107 -4.00 8.58 0.93
CA ARG A 107 -3.85 9.86 0.21
C ARG A 107 -4.18 11.03 1.14
N ARG A 108 -5.23 10.91 1.90
CA ARG A 108 -5.60 11.95 2.86
C ARG A 108 -4.51 12.14 3.92
N ALA A 109 -4.00 11.05 4.46
CA ALA A 109 -2.98 11.12 5.50
C ALA A 109 -1.70 11.78 5.01
N LEU A 110 -1.26 11.42 3.81
CA LEU A 110 -0.01 11.97 3.28
C LEU A 110 -0.19 13.39 2.79
N SER A 111 -1.34 13.71 2.23
CA SER A 111 -1.63 15.09 1.82
C SER A 111 -1.71 16.00 3.04
N GLY A 112 -2.35 15.53 4.09
CA GLY A 112 -2.44 16.30 5.32
C GLY A 112 -1.08 16.54 5.96
N SER A 113 -0.25 15.50 6.01
CA SER A 113 1.07 15.64 6.63
C SER A 113 2.01 16.48 5.79
N ARG A 114 1.72 16.67 4.51
CA ARG A 114 2.51 17.52 3.64
C ARG A 114 1.99 18.93 3.57
N SER A 115 0.86 19.17 4.16
CA SER A 115 0.31 20.52 4.16
C SER A 115 1.31 21.47 4.80
N PRO A 116 1.70 22.53 4.11
CA PRO A 116 2.66 23.46 4.69
C PRO A 116 2.08 24.26 5.83
N GLY A 117 0.86 24.10 6.09
CA GLY A 117 0.21 24.90 7.05
C GLY A 117 0.14 26.33 6.56
N PRO A 118 -0.59 27.10 7.17
CA PRO A 118 -0.68 28.52 6.79
C PRO A 118 0.58 29.25 7.10
#